data_a40fed9c15ca0bb1fcfa9a506bd1a7b7
#
_entry.id   a40fed9c15ca0bb1fcfa9a506bd1a7b7
#
_cell.length_a   1.000
_cell.length_b   1.000
_cell.length_c   1.000
_cell.angle_alpha   90.00
_cell.angle_beta   90.00
_cell.angle_gamma   90.00
#
_symmetry.space_group_name_H-M   'P 1'
#
loop_
_entity.id
_entity.type
_entity.pdbx_description
1 polymer ?
#
loop_
_entity_poly.entity_id
_entity_poly.type
_entity_poly.pdbx_seq_one_letter_code
_entity_poly.pdbx_strand_id
1 'polypeptide(L)'
;MEKALERDDRAQLLVLDLASFWLNISGSAMSFALVYHYRRIFGLPPANIGLSVSINTISYFIGCMILSPVVRALKPRYCVSISLCGMSLFLFLFSNSTTLSIAYACILIYGLFNSLLWPAVEMWISRGREGRALSAATGSFNFSWSFGAGLSSYIGGLLVSHSTYAAFRFTEIVYVATTAFLLFMSTINPTIRAAQSEKVQNRRSNETDHSTPLRFFCWVNATISNAIVSMVGIIFPLYALDVLGISEKETGALLLVRGFATCGMFVILGRTNGWRFNKKLILAVTFSLAAMSLFGAAIHTKLLFILFFFGLGLIHACAYNMSMFHGISGALKRSRRAGIHETILALGSISGVVSGGYLYQRYSFSTTLFVIGIVSLIAFVGECVAMGVLSQRNVV
;
A
#
# COMPACT_ATOMS: atom_id res chain seq x y z
N MET A 1 28.07 -15.98 22.35
CA MET A 1 27.45 -14.64 22.40
C MET A 1 26.94 -14.24 21.02
N GLU A 2 27.74 -14.28 19.96
CA GLU A 2 27.37 -13.90 18.59
C GLU A 2 26.20 -14.74 18.03
N LYS A 3 26.22 -16.06 18.14
CA LYS A 3 25.11 -16.95 17.72
C LYS A 3 23.79 -16.70 18.48
N ALA A 4 23.85 -16.26 19.74
CA ALA A 4 22.67 -15.92 20.50
C ALA A 4 22.05 -14.60 20.00
N LEU A 5 22.88 -13.59 19.72
CA LEU A 5 22.46 -12.32 19.15
C LEU A 5 21.83 -12.50 17.74
N GLU A 6 22.42 -13.34 16.89
CA GLU A 6 21.84 -13.67 15.58
C GLU A 6 20.49 -14.39 15.71
N ARG A 7 20.34 -15.28 16.70
CA ARG A 7 19.08 -15.98 16.96
C ARG A 7 17.99 -15.02 17.42
N ASP A 8 18.33 -14.11 18.32
CA ASP A 8 17.41 -13.11 18.85
C ASP A 8 16.99 -12.10 17.75
N ASP A 9 17.91 -11.74 16.85
CA ASP A 9 17.62 -10.86 15.71
C ASP A 9 16.69 -11.53 14.68
N ARG A 10 16.88 -12.82 14.40
CA ARG A 10 15.96 -13.60 13.54
C ARG A 10 14.58 -13.75 14.18
N ALA A 11 14.51 -14.00 15.48
CA ALA A 11 13.26 -14.08 16.22
C ALA A 11 12.50 -12.73 16.18
N GLN A 12 13.20 -11.62 16.31
CA GLN A 12 12.61 -10.29 16.18
C GLN A 12 12.00 -10.08 14.79
N LEU A 13 12.73 -10.42 13.71
CA LEU A 13 12.22 -10.29 12.36
C LEU A 13 10.97 -11.14 12.14
N LEU A 14 10.99 -12.39 12.57
CA LEU A 14 9.83 -13.29 12.46
C LEU A 14 8.60 -12.71 13.17
N VAL A 15 8.77 -12.14 14.37
CA VAL A 15 7.68 -11.51 15.12
C VAL A 15 7.11 -10.32 14.36
N LEU A 16 7.97 -9.46 13.78
CA LEU A 16 7.53 -8.29 13.02
C LEU A 16 6.89 -8.68 11.68
N ASP A 17 7.40 -9.72 11.02
CA ASP A 17 6.84 -10.25 9.78
C ASP A 17 5.44 -10.84 10.02
N LEU A 18 5.27 -11.65 11.07
CA LEU A 18 3.97 -12.19 11.46
C LEU A 18 2.98 -11.08 11.84
N ALA A 19 3.41 -10.10 12.62
CA ALA A 19 2.58 -8.95 12.96
C ALA A 19 2.15 -8.19 11.69
N SER A 20 3.09 -7.90 10.79
CA SER A 20 2.81 -7.21 9.53
C SER A 20 1.85 -7.98 8.62
N PHE A 21 1.99 -9.29 8.55
CA PHE A 21 1.08 -10.17 7.82
C PHE A 21 -0.36 -10.04 8.33
N TRP A 22 -0.58 -10.22 9.64
CA TRP A 22 -1.91 -10.14 10.24
C TRP A 22 -2.51 -8.74 10.18
N LEU A 23 -1.69 -7.70 10.39
CA LEU A 23 -2.13 -6.32 10.29
C LEU A 23 -2.58 -5.96 8.87
N ASN A 24 -1.89 -6.47 7.84
CA ASN A 24 -2.30 -6.24 6.47
C ASN A 24 -3.52 -7.04 6.05
N ILE A 25 -3.67 -8.29 6.51
CA ILE A 25 -4.92 -9.03 6.30
C ILE A 25 -6.09 -8.25 6.86
N SER A 26 -6.01 -7.85 8.12
CA SER A 26 -7.13 -7.20 8.81
C SER A 26 -7.41 -5.80 8.28
N GLY A 27 -6.39 -4.96 8.12
CA GLY A 27 -6.55 -3.58 7.64
C GLY A 27 -7.08 -3.50 6.21
N SER A 28 -6.64 -4.38 5.32
CA SER A 28 -7.16 -4.42 3.95
C SER A 28 -8.55 -5.06 3.86
N ALA A 29 -8.87 -6.05 4.71
CA ALA A 29 -10.23 -6.58 4.82
C ALA A 29 -11.20 -5.51 5.34
N MET A 30 -10.78 -4.70 6.32
CA MET A 30 -11.53 -3.53 6.79
C MET A 30 -11.75 -2.52 5.66
N SER A 31 -10.71 -2.20 4.87
CA SER A 31 -10.82 -1.27 3.74
C SER A 31 -11.80 -1.77 2.68
N PHE A 32 -11.84 -3.09 2.40
CA PHE A 32 -12.83 -3.70 1.55
C PHE A 32 -14.25 -3.56 2.12
N ALA A 33 -14.42 -3.81 3.43
CA ALA A 33 -15.70 -3.68 4.11
C ALA A 33 -16.22 -2.24 4.17
N LEU A 34 -15.34 -1.24 4.26
CA LEU A 34 -15.72 0.19 4.26
C LEU A 34 -16.56 0.56 3.04
N VAL A 35 -16.22 0.04 1.85
CA VAL A 35 -16.94 0.32 0.60
C VAL A 35 -18.41 -0.11 0.72
N TYR A 36 -18.63 -1.34 1.18
CA TYR A 36 -19.98 -1.89 1.35
C TYR A 36 -20.72 -1.26 2.53
N HIS A 37 -20.01 -0.90 3.60
CA HIS A 37 -20.60 -0.23 4.75
C HIS A 37 -21.12 1.16 4.39
N TYR A 38 -20.31 1.96 3.71
CA TYR A 38 -20.76 3.26 3.20
C TYR A 38 -21.91 3.14 2.22
N ARG A 39 -21.92 2.10 1.38
CA ARG A 39 -23.00 1.85 0.41
C ARG A 39 -24.28 1.42 1.11
N ARG A 40 -24.22 0.44 2.03
CA ARG A 40 -25.40 -0.23 2.61
C ARG A 40 -25.99 0.50 3.83
N ILE A 41 -25.13 1.04 4.68
CA ILE A 41 -25.56 1.66 5.95
C ILE A 41 -25.83 3.16 5.76
N PHE A 42 -24.92 3.86 5.07
CA PHE A 42 -25.08 5.31 4.86
C PHE A 42 -25.70 5.67 3.50
N GLY A 43 -25.95 4.70 2.61
CA GLY A 43 -26.57 4.95 1.31
C GLY A 43 -25.77 5.83 0.37
N LEU A 44 -24.42 5.92 0.55
CA LEU A 44 -23.61 6.85 -0.20
C LEU A 44 -23.49 6.47 -1.68
N PRO A 45 -23.51 7.45 -2.59
CA PRO A 45 -23.19 7.23 -3.99
C PRO A 45 -21.67 7.02 -4.19
N PRO A 46 -21.24 6.40 -5.31
CA PRO A 46 -19.84 6.03 -5.55
C PRO A 46 -18.82 7.16 -5.39
N ALA A 47 -19.12 8.37 -5.83
CA ALA A 47 -18.24 9.54 -5.66
C ALA A 47 -17.99 9.84 -4.17
N ASN A 48 -19.04 9.81 -3.36
CA ASN A 48 -18.93 10.06 -1.92
C ASN A 48 -18.22 8.92 -1.20
N ILE A 49 -18.39 7.66 -1.64
CA ILE A 49 -17.63 6.52 -1.12
C ILE A 49 -16.14 6.72 -1.39
N GLY A 50 -15.77 7.11 -2.61
CA GLY A 50 -14.38 7.43 -2.96
C GLY A 50 -13.78 8.52 -2.06
N LEU A 51 -14.51 9.62 -1.86
CA LEU A 51 -14.10 10.68 -0.95
C LEU A 51 -13.95 10.18 0.50
N SER A 52 -14.93 9.41 0.99
CA SER A 52 -14.97 8.89 2.36
C SER A 52 -13.78 7.97 2.67
N VAL A 53 -13.45 7.08 1.75
CA VAL A 53 -12.28 6.19 1.90
C VAL A 53 -10.98 6.99 1.83
N SER A 54 -10.93 8.06 1.02
CA SER A 54 -9.75 8.93 0.91
C SER A 54 -9.45 9.70 2.19
N ILE A 55 -10.44 9.94 3.08
CA ILE A 55 -10.23 10.59 4.39
C ILE A 55 -9.16 9.86 5.20
N ASN A 56 -9.19 8.53 5.23
CA ASN A 56 -8.18 7.72 5.92
C ASN A 56 -6.78 7.96 5.35
N THR A 57 -6.64 7.92 4.02
CA THR A 57 -5.34 8.12 3.35
C THR A 57 -4.80 9.53 3.55
N ILE A 58 -5.67 10.54 3.49
CA ILE A 58 -5.32 11.94 3.73
C ILE A 58 -4.87 12.14 5.17
N SER A 59 -5.63 11.64 6.14
CA SER A 59 -5.28 11.78 7.56
C SER A 59 -4.02 11.00 7.92
N TYR A 60 -3.80 9.81 7.34
CA TYR A 60 -2.54 9.07 7.44
C TYR A 60 -1.37 9.91 6.94
N PHE A 61 -1.48 10.49 5.74
CA PHE A 61 -0.43 11.30 5.14
C PHE A 61 -0.09 12.53 6.00
N ILE A 62 -1.11 13.28 6.44
CA ILE A 62 -0.95 14.44 7.31
C ILE A 62 -0.34 14.00 8.65
N GLY A 63 -0.81 12.89 9.21
CA GLY A 63 -0.32 12.32 10.45
C GLY A 63 1.16 11.94 10.38
N CYS A 64 1.63 11.34 9.28
CA CYS A 64 3.05 11.02 9.08
C CYS A 64 3.94 12.29 9.12
N MET A 65 3.45 13.42 8.64
CA MET A 65 4.17 14.69 8.70
C MET A 65 4.20 15.27 10.12
N ILE A 66 3.06 15.30 10.81
CA ILE A 66 2.89 15.96 12.11
C ILE A 66 3.42 15.09 13.25
N LEU A 67 3.16 13.77 13.22
CA LEU A 67 3.47 12.84 14.31
C LEU A 67 4.87 12.19 14.20
N SER A 68 5.65 12.51 13.17
CA SER A 68 7.04 12.05 13.01
C SER A 68 7.92 12.30 14.26
N PRO A 69 7.82 13.42 15.00
CA PRO A 69 8.56 13.60 16.25
C PRO A 69 8.15 12.59 17.33
N VAL A 70 6.84 12.24 17.41
CA VAL A 70 6.32 11.27 18.38
C VAL A 70 6.87 9.88 18.08
N VAL A 71 6.87 9.46 16.81
CA VAL A 71 7.45 8.17 16.36
C VAL A 71 8.92 8.06 16.75
N ARG A 72 9.68 9.14 16.65
CA ARG A 72 11.11 9.15 17.03
C ARG A 72 11.34 9.17 18.55
N ALA A 73 10.45 9.79 19.29
CA ALA A 73 10.56 9.91 20.75
C ALA A 73 10.14 8.64 21.48
N LEU A 74 9.14 7.93 20.97
CA LEU A 74 8.61 6.73 21.60
C LEU A 74 9.40 5.48 21.18
N LYS A 75 9.45 4.50 22.10
CA LYS A 75 9.93 3.15 21.76
C LYS A 75 9.00 2.51 20.74
N PRO A 76 9.50 1.87 19.66
CA PRO A 76 8.65 1.33 18.60
C PRO A 76 7.49 0.48 19.11
N ARG A 77 7.74 -0.41 20.09
CA ARG A 77 6.70 -1.25 20.69
C ARG A 77 5.52 -0.45 21.28
N TYR A 78 5.79 0.66 21.95
CA TYR A 78 4.73 1.50 22.53
C TYR A 78 4.02 2.32 21.45
N CYS A 79 4.78 2.81 20.46
CA CYS A 79 4.23 3.53 19.34
C CYS A 79 3.23 2.66 18.57
N VAL A 80 3.62 1.41 18.26
CA VAL A 80 2.76 0.42 17.59
C VAL A 80 1.55 0.06 18.47
N SER A 81 1.74 -0.19 19.77
CA SER A 81 0.63 -0.54 20.68
C SER A 81 -0.38 0.60 20.81
N ILE A 82 0.07 1.85 20.98
CA ILE A 82 -0.81 3.03 21.03
C ILE A 82 -1.57 3.18 19.71
N SER A 83 -0.89 3.00 18.59
CA SER A 83 -1.51 3.03 17.27
C SER A 83 -2.63 2.00 17.16
N LEU A 84 -2.35 0.73 17.42
CA LEU A 84 -3.33 -0.35 17.27
C LEU A 84 -4.51 -0.23 18.24
N CYS A 85 -4.27 0.18 19.48
CA CYS A 85 -5.34 0.44 20.44
C CYS A 85 -6.23 1.61 19.98
N GLY A 86 -5.62 2.71 19.51
CA GLY A 86 -6.36 3.85 18.97
C GLY A 86 -7.15 3.47 17.71
N MET A 87 -6.52 2.78 16.77
CA MET A 87 -7.19 2.29 15.56
C MET A 87 -8.37 1.37 15.90
N SER A 88 -8.20 0.44 16.85
CA SER A 88 -9.27 -0.46 17.29
C SER A 88 -10.43 0.31 17.91
N LEU A 89 -10.14 1.26 18.80
CA LEU A 89 -11.16 2.10 19.45
C LEU A 89 -11.97 2.92 18.42
N PHE A 90 -11.28 3.60 17.49
CA PHE A 90 -11.97 4.45 16.53
C PHE A 90 -12.67 3.65 15.42
N LEU A 91 -12.22 2.44 15.13
CA LEU A 91 -12.95 1.52 14.26
C LEU A 91 -14.22 1.01 14.95
N PHE A 92 -14.16 0.69 16.26
CA PHE A 92 -15.33 0.34 17.06
C PHE A 92 -16.35 1.47 17.08
N LEU A 93 -15.92 2.71 17.34
CA LEU A 93 -16.80 3.87 17.34
C LEU A 93 -17.39 4.13 15.94
N PHE A 94 -16.59 3.98 14.88
CA PHE A 94 -17.03 4.07 13.49
C PHE A 94 -18.14 3.05 13.20
N SER A 95 -17.91 1.78 13.51
CA SER A 95 -18.85 0.70 13.20
C SER A 95 -20.18 0.84 13.94
N ASN A 96 -20.22 1.55 15.07
CA ASN A 96 -21.45 1.82 15.84
C ASN A 96 -22.01 3.23 15.58
N SER A 97 -21.41 4.02 14.69
CA SER A 97 -21.89 5.36 14.39
C SER A 97 -23.17 5.33 13.56
N THR A 98 -24.13 6.17 13.94
CA THR A 98 -25.41 6.32 13.23
C THR A 98 -25.41 7.53 12.31
N THR A 99 -24.45 8.43 12.44
CA THR A 99 -24.35 9.65 11.63
C THR A 99 -23.06 9.68 10.85
N LEU A 100 -23.15 10.16 9.61
CA LEU A 100 -22.02 10.24 8.69
C LEU A 100 -20.89 11.15 9.22
N SER A 101 -21.22 12.23 9.92
CA SER A 101 -20.23 13.15 10.49
C SER A 101 -19.38 12.47 11.57
N ILE A 102 -19.99 11.66 12.44
CA ILE A 102 -19.27 10.88 13.44
C ILE A 102 -18.41 9.82 12.76
N ALA A 103 -18.94 9.13 11.74
CA ALA A 103 -18.19 8.16 10.94
C ALA A 103 -16.92 8.78 10.33
N TYR A 104 -17.04 9.97 9.74
CA TYR A 104 -15.89 10.68 9.17
C TYR A 104 -14.87 11.09 10.23
N ALA A 105 -15.32 11.61 11.38
CA ALA A 105 -14.42 11.94 12.48
C ALA A 105 -13.66 10.70 12.98
N CYS A 106 -14.34 9.57 13.12
CA CYS A 106 -13.73 8.32 13.55
C CYS A 106 -12.66 7.83 12.54
N ILE A 107 -12.96 7.82 11.23
CA ILE A 107 -12.02 7.40 10.20
C ILE A 107 -10.82 8.37 10.05
N LEU A 108 -11.04 9.66 10.24
CA LEU A 108 -9.97 10.66 10.28
C LEU A 108 -9.00 10.36 11.44
N ILE A 109 -9.53 10.17 12.65
CA ILE A 109 -8.70 9.89 13.83
C ILE A 109 -8.05 8.50 13.71
N TYR A 110 -8.74 7.51 13.16
CA TYR A 110 -8.16 6.21 12.82
C TYR A 110 -6.92 6.36 11.92
N GLY A 111 -7.01 7.18 10.86
CA GLY A 111 -5.88 7.45 9.97
C GLY A 111 -4.70 8.15 10.66
N LEU A 112 -4.97 9.06 11.61
CA LEU A 112 -3.92 9.67 12.45
C LEU A 112 -3.20 8.60 13.31
N PHE A 113 -3.93 7.68 13.95
CA PHE A 113 -3.30 6.57 14.68
C PHE A 113 -2.52 5.64 13.74
N ASN A 114 -3.05 5.33 12.55
CA ASN A 114 -2.37 4.52 11.54
C ASN A 114 -1.03 5.12 11.11
N SER A 115 -0.89 6.45 11.10
CA SER A 115 0.37 7.13 10.79
C SER A 115 1.49 6.92 11.82
N LEU A 116 1.16 6.44 13.01
CA LEU A 116 2.14 6.02 14.01
C LEU A 116 2.62 4.58 13.79
N LEU A 117 1.82 3.74 13.09
CA LEU A 117 2.06 2.32 12.96
C LEU A 117 3.24 2.02 12.01
N TRP A 118 3.06 2.31 10.73
CA TRP A 118 3.98 1.86 9.68
C TRP A 118 5.38 2.49 9.80
N PRO A 119 5.53 3.80 10.04
CA PRO A 119 6.86 4.37 10.26
C PRO A 119 7.58 3.77 11.48
N ALA A 120 6.84 3.42 12.55
CA ALA A 120 7.44 2.78 13.72
C ALA A 120 7.88 1.34 13.43
N VAL A 121 7.10 0.57 12.66
CA VAL A 121 7.46 -0.79 12.23
C VAL A 121 8.68 -0.77 11.31
N GLU A 122 8.71 0.11 10.31
CA GLU A 122 9.84 0.26 9.38
C GLU A 122 11.12 0.66 10.10
N MET A 123 11.03 1.61 11.02
CA MET A 123 12.14 2.01 11.88
C MET A 123 12.62 0.83 12.74
N TRP A 124 11.70 -0.01 13.21
CA TRP A 124 12.04 -1.19 14.02
C TRP A 124 12.74 -2.27 13.21
N ILE A 125 12.30 -2.52 11.98
CA ILE A 125 12.88 -3.50 11.06
C ILE A 125 14.27 -3.06 10.59
N SER A 126 14.45 -1.78 10.25
CA SER A 126 15.72 -1.25 9.73
C SER A 126 16.80 -1.10 10.78
N ARG A 127 16.44 -1.17 12.04
CA ARG A 127 17.28 -0.85 13.17
C ARG A 127 18.49 -1.78 13.32
N GLY A 128 19.69 -1.18 13.42
CA GLY A 128 20.94 -1.91 13.58
C GLY A 128 21.34 -2.77 12.38
N ARG A 129 20.62 -2.68 11.28
CA ARG A 129 20.86 -3.46 10.06
C ARG A 129 21.35 -2.56 8.93
N GLU A 130 22.40 -3.02 8.24
CA GLU A 130 22.96 -2.34 7.07
C GLU A 130 23.24 -3.35 5.94
N GLY A 131 23.40 -2.86 4.72
CA GLY A 131 23.81 -3.65 3.57
C GLY A 131 22.90 -4.86 3.30
N ARG A 132 23.50 -6.05 3.29
CA ARG A 132 22.80 -7.31 2.97
C ARG A 132 21.75 -7.69 4.03
N ALA A 133 22.05 -7.43 5.32
CA ALA A 133 21.11 -7.74 6.41
C ALA A 133 19.87 -6.87 6.36
N LEU A 134 20.00 -5.56 6.07
CA LEU A 134 18.88 -4.65 5.86
C LEU A 134 18.05 -5.06 4.66
N SER A 135 18.70 -5.38 3.53
CA SER A 135 18.00 -5.82 2.31
C SER A 135 17.19 -7.11 2.54
N ALA A 136 17.74 -8.07 3.27
CA ALA A 136 17.05 -9.31 3.60
C ALA A 136 15.84 -9.05 4.53
N ALA A 137 16.01 -8.23 5.57
CA ALA A 137 14.93 -7.89 6.51
C ALA A 137 13.79 -7.12 5.83
N THR A 138 14.11 -6.14 4.98
CA THR A 138 13.12 -5.39 4.20
C THR A 138 12.42 -6.31 3.19
N GLY A 139 13.14 -7.23 2.56
CA GLY A 139 12.56 -8.20 1.64
C GLY A 139 11.56 -9.14 2.32
N SER A 140 11.88 -9.68 3.50
CA SER A 140 10.98 -10.52 4.29
C SER A 140 9.72 -9.76 4.72
N PHE A 141 9.90 -8.54 5.22
CA PHE A 141 8.79 -7.66 5.58
C PHE A 141 7.88 -7.35 4.38
N ASN A 142 8.46 -6.98 3.22
CA ASN A 142 7.69 -6.69 2.01
C ASN A 142 6.91 -7.91 1.52
N PHE A 143 7.50 -9.10 1.61
CA PHE A 143 6.78 -10.34 1.32
C PHE A 143 5.61 -10.55 2.29
N SER A 144 5.84 -10.43 3.59
CA SER A 144 4.83 -10.64 4.63
C SER A 144 3.62 -9.73 4.46
N TRP A 145 3.84 -8.41 4.35
CA TRP A 145 2.72 -7.48 4.22
C TRP A 145 1.99 -7.63 2.87
N SER A 146 2.71 -7.85 1.77
CA SER A 146 2.07 -7.99 0.45
C SER A 146 1.28 -9.29 0.32
N PHE A 147 1.76 -10.37 0.92
CA PHE A 147 1.05 -11.65 0.98
C PHE A 147 -0.22 -11.52 1.83
N GLY A 148 -0.14 -10.86 3.00
CA GLY A 148 -1.29 -10.54 3.83
C GLY A 148 -2.32 -9.69 3.10
N ALA A 149 -1.88 -8.62 2.43
CA ALA A 149 -2.74 -7.76 1.62
C ALA A 149 -3.39 -8.52 0.44
N GLY A 150 -2.68 -9.46 -0.18
CA GLY A 150 -3.23 -10.33 -1.22
C GLY A 150 -4.38 -11.19 -0.72
N LEU A 151 -4.19 -11.89 0.41
CA LEU A 151 -5.21 -12.75 1.02
C LEU A 151 -6.41 -11.96 1.55
N SER A 152 -6.18 -10.73 1.99
CA SER A 152 -7.17 -9.90 2.66
C SER A 152 -8.42 -9.65 1.85
N SER A 153 -8.31 -9.52 0.53
CA SER A 153 -9.46 -9.26 -0.34
C SER A 153 -10.46 -10.42 -0.31
N TYR A 154 -9.96 -11.66 -0.30
CA TYR A 154 -10.83 -12.84 -0.19
C TYR A 154 -11.43 -13.00 1.21
N ILE A 155 -10.61 -12.80 2.25
CA ILE A 155 -11.06 -12.84 3.65
C ILE A 155 -12.08 -11.72 3.89
N GLY A 156 -11.83 -10.51 3.40
CA GLY A 156 -12.78 -9.39 3.43
C GLY A 156 -14.09 -9.73 2.73
N GLY A 157 -14.03 -10.33 1.55
CA GLY A 157 -15.21 -10.80 0.81
C GLY A 157 -16.03 -11.83 1.59
N LEU A 158 -15.37 -12.82 2.21
CA LEU A 158 -16.02 -13.80 3.07
C LEU A 158 -16.69 -13.16 4.29
N LEU A 159 -16.01 -12.23 4.97
CA LEU A 159 -16.56 -11.56 6.14
C LEU A 159 -17.73 -10.66 5.77
N VAL A 160 -17.60 -9.87 4.70
CA VAL A 160 -18.64 -8.94 4.22
C VAL A 160 -19.87 -9.68 3.71
N SER A 161 -19.73 -10.89 3.14
CA SER A 161 -20.88 -11.72 2.76
C SER A 161 -21.78 -12.11 3.94
N HIS A 162 -21.24 -12.12 5.16
CA HIS A 162 -22.04 -12.26 6.38
C HIS A 162 -22.51 -10.90 6.88
N SER A 163 -21.57 -9.97 7.09
CA SER A 163 -21.85 -8.60 7.53
C SER A 163 -20.60 -7.74 7.42
N THR A 164 -20.76 -6.45 7.08
CA THR A 164 -19.63 -5.49 7.17
C THR A 164 -19.08 -5.38 8.60
N TYR A 165 -19.93 -5.55 9.60
CA TYR A 165 -19.53 -5.58 11.02
C TYR A 165 -18.60 -6.75 11.34
N ALA A 166 -18.77 -7.90 10.68
CA ALA A 166 -17.88 -9.05 10.87
C ALA A 166 -16.43 -8.72 10.49
N ALA A 167 -16.22 -7.99 9.39
CA ALA A 167 -14.89 -7.54 8.98
C ALA A 167 -14.29 -6.53 9.97
N PHE A 168 -15.09 -5.60 10.49
CA PHE A 168 -14.60 -4.64 11.50
C PHE A 168 -14.23 -5.33 12.80
N ARG A 169 -15.07 -6.24 13.32
CA ARG A 169 -14.77 -7.02 14.54
C ARG A 169 -13.54 -7.91 14.36
N PHE A 170 -13.39 -8.56 13.20
CA PHE A 170 -12.18 -9.30 12.88
C PHE A 170 -10.94 -8.40 12.97
N THR A 171 -11.00 -7.20 12.38
CA THR A 171 -9.89 -6.24 12.40
C THR A 171 -9.57 -5.77 13.82
N GLU A 172 -10.57 -5.42 14.62
CA GLU A 172 -10.41 -5.02 16.03
C GLU A 172 -9.75 -6.13 16.85
N ILE A 173 -10.22 -7.38 16.72
CA ILE A 173 -9.65 -8.53 17.41
C ILE A 173 -8.18 -8.72 17.01
N VAL A 174 -7.85 -8.65 15.71
CA VAL A 174 -6.48 -8.80 15.23
C VAL A 174 -5.59 -7.68 15.77
N TYR A 175 -6.05 -6.43 15.83
CA TYR A 175 -5.27 -5.31 16.38
C TYR A 175 -4.98 -5.49 17.87
N VAL A 176 -5.99 -5.87 18.66
CA VAL A 176 -5.82 -6.13 20.09
C VAL A 176 -4.91 -7.35 20.30
N ALA A 177 -5.12 -8.44 19.56
CA ALA A 177 -4.30 -9.64 19.64
C ALA A 177 -2.84 -9.37 19.24
N THR A 178 -2.62 -8.59 18.17
CA THR A 178 -1.26 -8.21 17.74
C THR A 178 -0.58 -7.33 18.78
N THR A 179 -1.32 -6.41 19.41
CA THR A 179 -0.79 -5.60 20.51
C THR A 179 -0.36 -6.47 21.68
N ALA A 180 -1.23 -7.40 22.13
CA ALA A 180 -0.92 -8.33 23.21
C ALA A 180 0.29 -9.23 22.85
N PHE A 181 0.32 -9.74 21.61
CA PHE A 181 1.43 -10.54 21.10
C PHE A 181 2.77 -9.78 21.13
N LEU A 182 2.81 -8.55 20.60
CA LEU A 182 4.04 -7.74 20.59
C LEU A 182 4.50 -7.38 22.00
N LEU A 183 3.58 -7.03 22.90
CA LEU A 183 3.91 -6.75 24.30
C LEU A 183 4.45 -7.99 25.00
N PHE A 184 3.80 -9.14 24.83
CA PHE A 184 4.25 -10.42 25.37
C PHE A 184 5.64 -10.80 24.82
N MET A 185 5.84 -10.76 23.51
CA MET A 185 7.15 -11.05 22.90
C MET A 185 8.25 -10.09 23.38
N SER A 186 7.89 -8.84 23.72
CA SER A 186 8.84 -7.88 24.31
C SER A 186 9.30 -8.23 25.73
N THR A 187 8.60 -9.10 26.45
CA THR A 187 9.03 -9.59 27.76
C THR A 187 10.04 -10.72 27.64
N ILE A 188 9.92 -11.53 26.58
CA ILE A 188 10.77 -12.72 26.37
C ILE A 188 12.04 -12.38 25.59
N ASN A 189 11.91 -11.51 24.55
CA ASN A 189 13.02 -11.18 23.66
C ASN A 189 13.62 -9.78 23.98
N PRO A 190 14.87 -9.72 24.48
CA PRO A 190 15.53 -8.45 24.80
C PRO A 190 15.70 -7.52 23.60
N THR A 191 15.87 -8.05 22.36
CA THR A 191 16.03 -7.24 21.14
C THR A 191 14.75 -6.51 20.78
N ILE A 192 13.59 -7.14 21.01
CA ILE A 192 12.27 -6.51 20.87
C ILE A 192 12.09 -5.42 21.94
N ARG A 193 12.61 -5.66 23.15
CA ARG A 193 12.53 -4.72 24.28
C ARG A 193 13.47 -3.54 24.14
N ALA A 194 14.68 -3.75 23.61
CA ALA A 194 15.74 -2.74 23.54
C ALA A 194 15.35 -1.63 22.56
N ALA A 195 14.99 -0.47 23.09
CA ALA A 195 14.89 0.73 22.30
C ALA A 195 16.21 1.50 22.37
N GLN A 196 16.87 1.71 21.25
CA GLN A 196 17.89 2.75 21.18
C GLN A 196 17.34 3.87 20.30
N SER A 197 17.47 5.11 20.74
CA SER A 197 17.31 6.26 19.87
C SER A 197 18.34 6.15 18.75
N GLU A 198 17.92 6.39 17.51
CA GLU A 198 18.87 6.59 16.41
C GLU A 198 19.85 7.69 16.82
N LYS A 199 21.09 7.33 17.05
CA LYS A 199 22.18 8.31 16.91
C LYS A 199 22.19 8.62 15.41
N VAL A 200 21.69 9.80 15.06
CA VAL A 200 21.83 10.35 13.71
C VAL A 200 23.33 10.30 13.41
N GLN A 201 23.73 9.31 12.64
CA GLN A 201 25.09 9.25 12.12
C GLN A 201 25.18 10.40 11.13
N ASN A 202 25.78 11.52 11.58
CA ASN A 202 26.23 12.60 10.71
C ASN A 202 27.27 12.01 9.74
N ARG A 203 26.77 11.38 8.66
CA ARG A 203 27.62 10.93 7.57
C ARG A 203 28.08 12.15 6.77
N ARG A 204 29.38 12.24 6.68
CA ARG A 204 30.29 13.11 5.94
C ARG A 204 29.65 13.99 4.86
N SER A 205 29.92 15.27 4.97
CA SER A 205 29.48 16.38 4.10
C SER A 205 30.03 16.40 2.67
N ASN A 206 30.74 15.36 2.21
CA ASN A 206 31.45 15.34 0.92
C ASN A 206 30.99 14.27 -0.07
N GLU A 207 29.86 13.59 0.17
CA GLU A 207 29.34 12.62 -0.80
C GLU A 207 28.44 13.32 -1.83
N THR A 208 28.66 13.06 -3.12
CA THR A 208 27.82 13.54 -4.22
C THR A 208 26.60 12.64 -4.43
N ASP A 209 25.48 13.23 -4.84
CA ASP A 209 24.26 12.46 -5.17
C ASP A 209 24.40 11.85 -6.57
N HIS A 210 24.55 10.52 -6.63
CA HIS A 210 24.69 9.75 -7.87
C HIS A 210 23.34 9.13 -8.34
N SER A 211 22.21 9.66 -7.87
CA SER A 211 20.91 9.12 -8.24
C SER A 211 20.56 9.40 -9.71
N THR A 212 20.04 8.37 -10.40
CA THR A 212 19.69 8.46 -11.81
C THR A 212 18.41 9.28 -12.06
N PRO A 213 18.31 10.03 -13.17
CA PRO A 213 17.06 10.67 -13.62
C PRO A 213 15.93 9.69 -13.91
N LEU A 214 16.20 8.41 -14.15
CA LEU A 214 15.20 7.37 -14.38
C LEU A 214 14.16 7.27 -13.24
N ARG A 215 14.51 7.73 -12.03
CA ARG A 215 13.57 7.79 -10.90
C ARG A 215 12.30 8.58 -11.20
N PHE A 216 12.38 9.65 -12.00
CA PHE A 216 11.20 10.48 -12.31
C PHE A 216 10.16 9.70 -13.11
N PHE A 217 10.59 8.94 -14.10
CA PHE A 217 9.73 8.05 -14.90
C PHE A 217 9.13 6.94 -14.03
N CYS A 218 9.95 6.32 -13.17
CA CYS A 218 9.47 5.31 -12.24
C CYS A 218 8.46 5.88 -11.22
N TRP A 219 8.59 7.14 -10.83
CA TRP A 219 7.62 7.83 -9.96
C TRP A 219 6.30 8.09 -10.68
N VAL A 220 6.33 8.50 -11.94
CA VAL A 220 5.11 8.62 -12.77
C VAL A 220 4.40 7.28 -12.88
N ASN A 221 5.15 6.21 -13.19
CA ASN A 221 4.61 4.85 -13.26
C ASN A 221 3.96 4.41 -11.95
N ALA A 222 4.60 4.67 -10.82
CA ALA A 222 4.08 4.31 -9.50
C ALA A 222 2.81 5.11 -9.17
N THR A 223 2.76 6.42 -9.50
CA THR A 223 1.57 7.25 -9.31
C THR A 223 0.39 6.72 -10.10
N ILE A 224 0.56 6.47 -11.39
CA ILE A 224 -0.50 5.98 -12.28
C ILE A 224 -0.94 4.57 -11.83
N SER A 225 0.01 3.68 -11.59
CA SER A 225 -0.28 2.32 -11.15
C SER A 225 -1.06 2.30 -9.84
N ASN A 226 -0.67 3.15 -8.88
CA ASN A 226 -1.35 3.21 -7.59
C ASN A 226 -2.74 3.86 -7.70
N ALA A 227 -2.90 4.83 -8.60
CA ALA A 227 -4.22 5.39 -8.94
C ALA A 227 -5.16 4.32 -9.49
N ILE A 228 -4.70 3.51 -10.45
CA ILE A 228 -5.50 2.42 -11.04
C ILE A 228 -5.86 1.37 -9.99
N VAL A 229 -4.87 0.89 -9.23
CA VAL A 229 -5.06 -0.17 -8.23
C VAL A 229 -6.00 0.26 -7.12
N SER A 230 -5.85 1.49 -6.62
CA SER A 230 -6.71 2.03 -5.56
C SER A 230 -8.12 2.30 -6.06
N MET A 231 -8.26 2.89 -7.25
CA MET A 231 -9.56 3.10 -7.91
C MET A 231 -10.28 1.77 -8.10
N VAL A 232 -9.62 0.78 -8.70
CA VAL A 232 -10.21 -0.54 -8.93
C VAL A 232 -10.56 -1.23 -7.61
N GLY A 233 -9.72 -1.09 -6.57
CA GLY A 233 -9.98 -1.66 -5.24
C GLY A 233 -11.24 -1.13 -4.57
N ILE A 234 -11.67 0.09 -4.89
CA ILE A 234 -12.85 0.74 -4.30
C ILE A 234 -14.07 0.67 -5.24
N ILE A 235 -13.87 0.90 -6.53
CA ILE A 235 -14.99 1.04 -7.49
C ILE A 235 -15.40 -0.32 -8.05
N PHE A 236 -14.47 -1.26 -8.27
CA PHE A 236 -14.83 -2.59 -8.78
C PHE A 236 -15.79 -3.36 -7.85
N PRO A 237 -15.66 -3.35 -6.51
CA PRO A 237 -16.66 -3.93 -5.62
C PRO A 237 -18.08 -3.38 -5.83
N LEU A 238 -18.22 -2.09 -6.09
CA LEU A 238 -19.51 -1.47 -6.39
C LEU A 238 -20.05 -1.91 -7.76
N TYR A 239 -19.19 -1.91 -8.78
CA TYR A 239 -19.53 -2.39 -10.11
C TYR A 239 -19.90 -3.88 -10.12
N ALA A 240 -19.18 -4.69 -9.38
CA ALA A 240 -19.43 -6.11 -9.21
C ALA A 240 -20.81 -6.37 -8.59
N LEU A 241 -21.16 -5.62 -7.55
CA LEU A 241 -22.43 -5.73 -6.86
C LEU A 241 -23.59 -5.17 -7.69
N ASP A 242 -23.46 -3.91 -8.18
CA ASP A 242 -24.56 -3.15 -8.76
C ASP A 242 -24.85 -3.56 -10.22
N VAL A 243 -23.84 -4.03 -10.98
CA VAL A 243 -23.95 -4.28 -12.43
C VAL A 243 -23.73 -5.75 -12.80
N LEU A 244 -22.69 -6.38 -12.25
CA LEU A 244 -22.36 -7.77 -12.60
C LEU A 244 -23.16 -8.81 -11.80
N GLY A 245 -23.80 -8.41 -10.70
CA GLY A 245 -24.49 -9.32 -9.78
C GLY A 245 -23.56 -10.34 -9.12
N ILE A 246 -22.28 -9.98 -8.93
CA ILE A 246 -21.25 -10.85 -8.35
C ILE A 246 -21.25 -10.66 -6.83
N SER A 247 -21.21 -11.76 -6.09
CA SER A 247 -21.15 -11.73 -4.63
C SER A 247 -19.85 -11.10 -4.12
N GLU A 248 -19.86 -10.62 -2.87
CA GLU A 248 -18.69 -10.03 -2.22
C GLU A 248 -17.53 -11.04 -2.11
N LYS A 249 -17.85 -12.31 -1.88
CA LYS A 249 -16.89 -13.42 -1.84
C LYS A 249 -16.19 -13.60 -3.19
N GLU A 250 -16.96 -13.63 -4.29
CA GLU A 250 -16.42 -13.74 -5.65
C GLU A 250 -15.61 -12.50 -6.03
N THR A 251 -16.09 -11.31 -5.66
CA THR A 251 -15.35 -10.03 -5.82
C THR A 251 -14.02 -10.08 -5.11
N GLY A 252 -14.02 -10.54 -3.85
CA GLY A 252 -12.80 -10.75 -3.08
C GLY A 252 -11.85 -11.76 -3.73
N ALA A 253 -12.38 -12.85 -4.31
CA ALA A 253 -11.58 -13.84 -5.04
C ALA A 253 -10.92 -13.28 -6.30
N LEU A 254 -11.62 -12.42 -7.05
CA LEU A 254 -11.04 -11.73 -8.21
C LEU A 254 -9.90 -10.78 -7.79
N LEU A 255 -10.08 -10.01 -6.74
CA LEU A 255 -9.03 -9.13 -6.20
C LEU A 255 -7.85 -9.91 -5.59
N LEU A 256 -8.08 -11.12 -5.06
CA LEU A 256 -7.04 -12.04 -4.60
C LEU A 256 -6.07 -12.41 -5.73
N VAL A 257 -6.58 -12.63 -6.95
CA VAL A 257 -5.75 -12.93 -8.14
C VAL A 257 -4.71 -11.81 -8.35
N ARG A 258 -5.14 -10.55 -8.25
CA ARG A 258 -4.24 -9.40 -8.33
C ARG A 258 -3.18 -9.44 -7.23
N GLY A 259 -3.59 -9.71 -5.99
CA GLY A 259 -2.68 -9.77 -4.84
C GLY A 259 -1.60 -10.82 -5.01
N PHE A 260 -1.96 -12.04 -5.42
CA PHE A 260 -0.99 -13.11 -5.67
C PHE A 260 -0.08 -12.83 -6.86
N ALA A 261 -0.60 -12.24 -7.94
CA ALA A 261 0.22 -11.83 -9.07
C ALA A 261 1.25 -10.77 -8.65
N THR A 262 0.84 -9.79 -7.83
CA THR A 262 1.75 -8.78 -7.26
C THR A 262 2.84 -9.42 -6.40
N CYS A 263 2.47 -10.29 -5.48
CA CYS A 263 3.41 -10.99 -4.59
C CYS A 263 4.39 -11.86 -5.37
N GLY A 264 3.90 -12.66 -6.33
CA GLY A 264 4.72 -13.50 -7.20
C GLY A 264 5.73 -12.68 -8.01
N MET A 265 5.29 -11.54 -8.55
CA MET A 265 6.17 -10.65 -9.31
C MET A 265 7.24 -10.00 -8.43
N PHE A 266 6.95 -9.64 -7.18
CA PHE A 266 7.97 -9.17 -6.24
C PHE A 266 9.06 -10.20 -5.99
N VAL A 267 8.69 -11.49 -5.87
CA VAL A 267 9.66 -12.58 -5.74
C VAL A 267 10.55 -12.69 -6.98
N ILE A 268 9.99 -12.58 -8.18
CA ILE A 268 10.74 -12.61 -9.45
C ILE A 268 11.70 -11.42 -9.53
N LEU A 269 11.21 -10.20 -9.26
CA LEU A 269 12.04 -8.99 -9.29
C LEU A 269 13.14 -9.01 -8.24
N GLY A 270 12.89 -9.59 -7.06
CA GLY A 270 13.91 -9.77 -6.03
C GLY A 270 15.04 -10.72 -6.42
N ARG A 271 14.75 -11.69 -7.29
CA ARG A 271 15.72 -12.71 -7.76
C ARG A 271 16.42 -12.34 -9.07
N THR A 272 15.94 -11.33 -9.78
CA THR A 272 16.45 -10.93 -11.10
C THR A 272 17.04 -9.52 -11.06
N ASN A 273 17.97 -9.23 -11.97
CA ASN A 273 18.64 -7.93 -12.06
C ASN A 273 18.40 -7.20 -13.39
N GLY A 274 17.91 -7.88 -14.42
CA GLY A 274 17.76 -7.34 -15.77
C GLY A 274 16.78 -6.19 -15.93
N TRP A 275 15.96 -5.93 -14.90
CA TRP A 275 15.02 -4.81 -14.85
C TRP A 275 15.67 -3.50 -14.37
N ARG A 276 16.82 -3.60 -13.66
CA ARG A 276 17.51 -2.43 -13.08
C ARG A 276 18.06 -1.55 -14.19
N PHE A 277 17.80 -0.26 -14.10
CA PHE A 277 18.23 0.76 -15.08
C PHE A 277 17.83 0.49 -16.55
N ASN A 278 16.86 -0.40 -16.77
CA ASN A 278 16.37 -0.75 -18.11
C ASN A 278 15.30 0.22 -18.57
N LYS A 279 15.70 1.19 -19.41
CA LYS A 279 14.80 2.23 -19.98
C LYS A 279 13.61 1.64 -20.72
N LYS A 280 13.84 0.57 -21.52
CA LYS A 280 12.79 -0.08 -22.31
C LYS A 280 11.72 -0.70 -21.40
N LEU A 281 12.14 -1.29 -20.28
CA LEU A 281 11.22 -1.90 -19.35
C LEU A 281 10.42 -0.84 -18.56
N ILE A 282 11.04 0.31 -18.23
CA ILE A 282 10.33 1.43 -17.59
C ILE A 282 9.20 1.91 -18.49
N LEU A 283 9.49 2.14 -19.78
CA LEU A 283 8.46 2.53 -20.78
C LEU A 283 7.41 1.42 -21.00
N ALA A 284 7.84 0.17 -21.03
CA ALA A 284 6.93 -0.97 -21.16
C ALA A 284 5.92 -1.04 -19.99
N VAL A 285 6.32 -0.68 -18.78
CA VAL A 285 5.42 -0.64 -17.61
C VAL A 285 4.32 0.41 -17.82
N THR A 286 4.67 1.64 -18.26
CA THR A 286 3.67 2.70 -18.51
C THR A 286 2.73 2.31 -19.64
N PHE A 287 3.27 1.77 -20.75
CA PHE A 287 2.45 1.26 -21.84
C PHE A 287 1.51 0.13 -21.39
N SER A 288 2.02 -0.81 -20.58
CA SER A 288 1.21 -1.92 -20.07
C SER A 288 0.10 -1.45 -19.13
N LEU A 289 0.31 -0.39 -18.33
CA LEU A 289 -0.75 0.24 -17.52
C LEU A 289 -1.86 0.80 -18.42
N ALA A 290 -1.50 1.49 -19.51
CA ALA A 290 -2.46 1.98 -20.49
C ALA A 290 -3.22 0.83 -21.16
N ALA A 291 -2.49 -0.14 -21.71
CA ALA A 291 -3.07 -1.30 -22.40
C ALA A 291 -4.01 -2.11 -21.49
N MET A 292 -3.60 -2.35 -20.23
CA MET A 292 -4.41 -3.10 -19.27
C MET A 292 -5.67 -2.33 -18.86
N SER A 293 -5.59 -1.01 -18.71
CA SER A 293 -6.77 -0.18 -18.41
C SER A 293 -7.76 -0.16 -19.58
N LEU A 294 -7.27 -0.04 -20.81
CA LEU A 294 -8.10 -0.10 -22.03
C LEU A 294 -8.71 -1.51 -22.21
N PHE A 295 -7.93 -2.57 -21.95
CA PHE A 295 -8.45 -3.94 -21.92
C PHE A 295 -9.57 -4.08 -20.89
N GLY A 296 -9.35 -3.60 -19.65
CA GLY A 296 -10.36 -3.62 -18.60
C GLY A 296 -11.64 -2.85 -18.94
N ALA A 297 -11.52 -1.75 -19.72
CA ALA A 297 -12.67 -0.99 -20.23
C ALA A 297 -13.53 -1.76 -21.24
N ALA A 298 -12.93 -2.70 -21.97
CA ALA A 298 -13.58 -3.46 -23.02
C ALA A 298 -14.20 -4.79 -22.56
N ILE A 299 -13.94 -5.23 -21.31
CA ILE A 299 -14.40 -6.53 -20.82
C ILE A 299 -15.67 -6.43 -19.98
N HIS A 300 -16.53 -7.47 -20.13
CA HIS A 300 -17.80 -7.56 -19.44
C HIS A 300 -18.04 -8.95 -18.81
N THR A 301 -17.06 -9.86 -18.88
CA THR A 301 -17.20 -11.23 -18.38
C THR A 301 -16.31 -11.51 -17.19
N LYS A 302 -16.79 -12.30 -16.23
CA LYS A 302 -16.01 -12.68 -15.02
C LYS A 302 -14.65 -13.28 -15.35
N LEU A 303 -14.57 -14.14 -16.37
CA LEU A 303 -13.34 -14.82 -16.75
C LEU A 303 -12.26 -13.85 -17.22
N LEU A 304 -12.62 -12.85 -18.01
CA LEU A 304 -11.66 -11.84 -18.48
C LEU A 304 -11.19 -10.91 -17.36
N PHE A 305 -12.01 -10.71 -16.32
CA PHE A 305 -11.55 -10.00 -15.12
C PHE A 305 -10.43 -10.74 -14.37
N ILE A 306 -10.37 -12.08 -14.43
CA ILE A 306 -9.23 -12.83 -13.87
C ILE A 306 -7.94 -12.42 -14.57
N LEU A 307 -7.95 -12.36 -15.92
CA LEU A 307 -6.79 -11.94 -16.71
C LEU A 307 -6.43 -10.48 -16.44
N PHE A 308 -7.43 -9.60 -16.34
CA PHE A 308 -7.26 -8.20 -15.99
C PHE A 308 -6.58 -8.03 -14.63
N PHE A 309 -7.07 -8.68 -13.58
CA PHE A 309 -6.50 -8.59 -12.25
C PHE A 309 -5.12 -9.23 -12.16
N PHE A 310 -4.90 -10.34 -12.84
CA PHE A 310 -3.58 -10.97 -12.92
C PHE A 310 -2.55 -10.03 -13.57
N GLY A 311 -2.86 -9.51 -14.76
CA GLY A 311 -1.99 -8.58 -15.47
C GLY A 311 -1.74 -7.28 -14.68
N LEU A 312 -2.80 -6.69 -14.12
CA LEU A 312 -2.70 -5.49 -13.30
C LEU A 312 -1.78 -5.71 -12.07
N GLY A 313 -1.87 -6.89 -11.43
CA GLY A 313 -1.01 -7.25 -10.30
C GLY A 313 0.47 -7.32 -10.68
N LEU A 314 0.80 -7.96 -11.82
CA LEU A 314 2.18 -8.04 -12.32
C LEU A 314 2.76 -6.64 -12.61
N ILE A 315 1.99 -5.81 -13.32
CA ILE A 315 2.42 -4.48 -13.74
C ILE A 315 2.58 -3.56 -12.51
N HIS A 316 1.65 -3.63 -11.56
CA HIS A 316 1.73 -2.87 -10.32
C HIS A 316 2.99 -3.18 -9.52
N ALA A 317 3.35 -4.45 -9.38
CA ALA A 317 4.57 -4.85 -8.69
C ALA A 317 5.83 -4.29 -9.38
N CYS A 318 5.87 -4.29 -10.72
CA CYS A 318 6.96 -3.67 -11.48
C CYS A 318 7.05 -2.17 -11.22
N ALA A 319 5.94 -1.44 -11.34
CA ALA A 319 5.89 0.00 -11.12
C ALA A 319 6.34 0.38 -9.70
N TYR A 320 5.81 -0.31 -8.69
CA TYR A 320 6.15 -0.10 -7.29
C TYR A 320 7.63 -0.34 -7.01
N ASN A 321 8.14 -1.53 -7.40
CA ASN A 321 9.51 -1.93 -7.12
C ASN A 321 10.54 -1.06 -7.84
N MET A 322 10.28 -0.71 -9.11
CA MET A 322 11.13 0.20 -9.88
C MET A 322 11.16 1.60 -9.26
N SER A 323 10.02 2.12 -8.81
CA SER A 323 9.91 3.43 -8.17
C SER A 323 10.73 3.48 -6.88
N MET A 324 10.60 2.48 -6.02
CA MET A 324 11.36 2.37 -4.78
C MET A 324 12.87 2.26 -5.08
N PHE A 325 13.27 1.32 -5.95
CA PHE A 325 14.68 1.08 -6.27
C PHE A 325 15.37 2.32 -6.87
N HIS A 326 14.81 2.90 -7.95
CA HIS A 326 15.43 4.07 -8.59
C HIS A 326 15.33 5.33 -7.74
N GLY A 327 14.34 5.41 -6.86
CA GLY A 327 14.21 6.50 -5.89
C GLY A 327 15.35 6.55 -4.89
N ILE A 328 15.79 5.40 -4.36
CA ILE A 328 16.82 5.31 -3.31
C ILE A 328 18.22 4.99 -3.83
N SER A 329 18.34 4.43 -5.05
CA SER A 329 19.62 4.02 -5.64
C SER A 329 20.49 5.25 -5.91
N GLY A 330 21.72 5.25 -5.38
CA GLY A 330 22.68 6.35 -5.48
C GLY A 330 22.29 7.63 -4.72
N ALA A 331 21.21 7.63 -3.96
CA ALA A 331 20.73 8.81 -3.25
C ALA A 331 21.49 9.04 -1.93
N LEU A 332 21.91 10.29 -1.71
CA LEU A 332 22.52 10.73 -0.44
C LEU A 332 21.53 10.69 0.73
N LYS A 333 20.30 11.15 0.50
CA LYS A 333 19.25 11.24 1.51
C LYS A 333 18.17 10.18 1.24
N ARG A 334 18.51 8.89 1.43
CA ARG A 334 17.61 7.75 1.13
C ARG A 334 16.26 7.84 1.84
N SER A 335 16.25 8.22 3.13
CA SER A 335 15.03 8.41 3.91
C SER A 335 14.09 9.47 3.28
N ARG A 336 14.64 10.62 2.83
CA ARG A 336 13.84 11.63 2.12
C ARG A 336 13.27 11.10 0.81
N ARG A 337 14.03 10.27 0.08
CA ARG A 337 13.58 9.66 -1.20
C ARG A 337 12.49 8.60 -0.98
N ALA A 338 12.61 7.79 0.08
CA ALA A 338 11.54 6.88 0.49
C ALA A 338 10.26 7.65 0.85
N GLY A 339 10.36 8.76 1.60
CA GLY A 339 9.22 9.62 1.89
C GLY A 339 8.56 10.23 0.62
N ILE A 340 9.35 10.58 -0.41
CA ILE A 340 8.80 11.01 -1.71
C ILE A 340 8.04 9.86 -2.38
N HIS A 341 8.57 8.63 -2.35
CA HIS A 341 7.90 7.45 -2.88
C HIS A 341 6.53 7.24 -2.21
N GLU A 342 6.46 7.26 -0.88
CA GLU A 342 5.19 7.13 -0.14
C GLU A 342 4.21 8.26 -0.47
N THR A 343 4.71 9.50 -0.58
CA THR A 343 3.89 10.65 -1.00
C THR A 343 3.26 10.44 -2.38
N ILE A 344 4.03 9.95 -3.34
CA ILE A 344 3.60 9.68 -4.71
C ILE A 344 2.53 8.59 -4.73
N LEU A 345 2.71 7.52 -3.95
CA LEU A 345 1.71 6.47 -3.82
C LEU A 345 0.40 7.00 -3.21
N ALA A 346 0.49 7.81 -2.17
CA ALA A 346 -0.68 8.43 -1.55
C ALA A 346 -1.43 9.37 -2.51
N LEU A 347 -0.71 10.21 -3.25
CA LEU A 347 -1.29 11.09 -4.27
C LEU A 347 -1.98 10.29 -5.39
N GLY A 348 -1.33 9.22 -5.87
CA GLY A 348 -1.92 8.29 -6.82
C GLY A 348 -3.21 7.69 -6.28
N SER A 349 -3.18 7.16 -5.06
CA SER A 349 -4.35 6.55 -4.42
C SER A 349 -5.52 7.53 -4.30
N ILE A 350 -5.29 8.71 -3.72
CA ILE A 350 -6.32 9.73 -3.52
C ILE A 350 -6.92 10.16 -4.87
N SER A 351 -6.06 10.52 -5.84
CA SER A 351 -6.51 10.98 -7.15
C SER A 351 -7.30 9.89 -7.90
N GLY A 352 -6.82 8.65 -7.86
CA GLY A 352 -7.48 7.52 -8.51
C GLY A 352 -8.85 7.20 -7.90
N VAL A 353 -8.94 7.17 -6.58
CA VAL A 353 -10.20 6.83 -5.89
C VAL A 353 -11.23 7.95 -6.04
N VAL A 354 -10.84 9.22 -5.87
CA VAL A 354 -11.74 10.35 -5.98
C VAL A 354 -12.24 10.54 -7.41
N SER A 355 -11.32 10.61 -8.39
CA SER A 355 -11.70 10.76 -9.80
C SER A 355 -12.46 9.53 -10.33
N GLY A 356 -12.04 8.33 -9.92
CA GLY A 356 -12.70 7.08 -10.29
C GLY A 356 -14.13 7.00 -9.75
N GLY A 357 -14.35 7.38 -8.50
CA GLY A 357 -15.69 7.44 -7.91
C GLY A 357 -16.62 8.41 -8.65
N TYR A 358 -16.10 9.60 -9.00
CA TYR A 358 -16.86 10.59 -9.77
C TYR A 358 -17.18 10.10 -11.20
N LEU A 359 -16.18 9.59 -11.92
CA LEU A 359 -16.37 9.08 -13.28
C LEU A 359 -17.30 7.88 -13.31
N TYR A 360 -17.17 6.95 -12.36
CA TYR A 360 -18.08 5.80 -12.27
C TYR A 360 -19.52 6.22 -12.00
N GLN A 361 -19.74 7.16 -11.08
CA GLN A 361 -21.09 7.66 -10.78
C GLN A 361 -21.72 8.37 -11.96
N ARG A 362 -20.94 9.13 -12.73
CA ARG A 362 -21.46 9.95 -13.84
C ARG A 362 -21.64 9.16 -15.13
N TYR A 363 -20.80 8.15 -15.34
CA TYR A 363 -20.76 7.39 -16.59
C TYR A 363 -20.83 5.88 -16.31
N SER A 364 -19.68 5.20 -16.30
CA SER A 364 -19.60 3.75 -16.08
C SER A 364 -18.20 3.32 -15.62
N PHE A 365 -18.06 2.07 -15.18
CA PHE A 365 -16.78 1.47 -14.88
C PHE A 365 -15.88 1.37 -16.11
N SER A 366 -16.43 1.00 -17.26
CA SER A 366 -15.71 0.96 -18.54
C SER A 366 -15.19 2.33 -18.94
N THR A 367 -16.02 3.38 -18.84
CA THR A 367 -15.58 4.76 -19.11
C THR A 367 -14.49 5.21 -18.16
N THR A 368 -14.58 4.85 -16.88
CA THR A 368 -13.55 5.17 -15.89
C THR A 368 -12.22 4.55 -16.24
N LEU A 369 -12.19 3.26 -16.61
CA LEU A 369 -10.98 2.57 -17.04
C LEU A 369 -10.46 3.11 -18.39
N PHE A 370 -11.35 3.47 -19.31
CA PHE A 370 -10.97 4.08 -20.58
C PHE A 370 -10.25 5.42 -20.37
N VAL A 371 -10.82 6.30 -19.56
CA VAL A 371 -10.22 7.62 -19.26
C VAL A 371 -8.83 7.47 -18.63
N ILE A 372 -8.68 6.60 -17.63
CA ILE A 372 -7.39 6.41 -16.99
C ILE A 372 -6.39 5.71 -17.93
N GLY A 373 -6.87 4.86 -18.84
CA GLY A 373 -6.08 4.27 -19.92
C GLY A 373 -5.52 5.31 -20.88
N ILE A 374 -6.34 6.30 -21.28
CA ILE A 374 -5.90 7.43 -22.11
C ILE A 374 -4.89 8.32 -21.37
N VAL A 375 -5.14 8.64 -20.10
CA VAL A 375 -4.17 9.39 -19.27
C VAL A 375 -2.83 8.66 -19.19
N SER A 376 -2.85 7.35 -19.02
CA SER A 376 -1.65 6.51 -18.99
C SER A 376 -0.93 6.50 -20.34
N LEU A 377 -1.67 6.49 -21.46
CA LEU A 377 -1.10 6.57 -22.80
C LEU A 377 -0.45 7.93 -23.08
N ILE A 378 -1.06 9.01 -22.65
CA ILE A 378 -0.49 10.36 -22.73
C ILE A 378 0.82 10.42 -21.92
N ALA A 379 0.84 9.86 -20.71
CA ALA A 379 2.03 9.78 -19.90
C ALA A 379 3.14 8.96 -20.60
N PHE A 380 2.80 7.82 -21.20
CA PHE A 380 3.74 6.99 -21.97
C PHE A 380 4.37 7.77 -23.13
N VAL A 381 3.57 8.50 -23.91
CA VAL A 381 4.08 9.34 -25.02
C VAL A 381 5.02 10.42 -24.47
N GLY A 382 4.62 11.11 -23.40
CA GLY A 382 5.47 12.10 -22.72
C GLY A 382 6.79 11.51 -22.22
N GLU A 383 6.77 10.32 -21.67
CA GLU A 383 7.98 9.61 -21.22
C GLU A 383 8.89 9.23 -22.40
N CYS A 384 8.33 8.76 -23.52
CA CYS A 384 9.10 8.46 -24.73
C CYS A 384 9.84 9.71 -25.24
N VAL A 385 9.16 10.86 -25.34
CA VAL A 385 9.75 12.12 -25.75
C VAL A 385 10.84 12.57 -24.77
N ALA A 386 10.54 12.56 -23.47
CA ALA A 386 11.49 12.99 -22.44
C ALA A 386 12.74 12.10 -22.39
N MET A 387 12.59 10.77 -22.50
CA MET A 387 13.73 9.84 -22.56
C MET A 387 14.57 10.05 -23.83
N GLY A 388 13.93 10.32 -24.97
CA GLY A 388 14.64 10.65 -26.22
C GLY A 388 15.53 11.87 -26.06
N VAL A 389 14.99 12.97 -25.50
CA VAL A 389 15.74 14.19 -25.23
C VAL A 389 16.89 13.98 -24.24
N LEU A 390 16.65 13.24 -23.14
CA LEU A 390 17.69 12.96 -22.14
C LEU A 390 18.80 12.04 -22.69
N SER A 391 18.46 11.11 -23.55
CA SER A 391 19.43 10.23 -24.21
C SER A 391 20.35 11.01 -25.16
N GLN A 392 19.80 11.98 -25.93
CA GLN A 392 20.60 12.87 -26.79
C GLN A 392 21.57 13.75 -26.00
N ARG A 393 21.24 14.09 -24.74
CA ARG A 393 22.09 14.89 -23.86
C ARG A 393 23.09 14.06 -23.04
N ASN A 394 23.20 12.75 -23.27
CA ASN A 394 24.03 11.82 -22.48
C ASN A 394 23.77 11.88 -20.97
N VAL A 395 22.56 12.22 -20.55
CA VAL A 395 22.19 12.36 -19.12
C VAL A 395 21.62 11.05 -18.58
N VAL A 396 21.16 10.15 -19.47
CA VAL A 396 20.54 8.86 -19.13
C VAL A 396 21.09 7.77 -20.03
#